data_d6396a6faf0d33f9c9e9ef36f2c2cc15
#
_entry.id   d6396a6faf0d33f9c9e9ef36f2c2cc15
#
_cell.length_a   1.000
_cell.length_b   1.000
_cell.length_c   1.000
_cell.angle_alpha   90.00
_cell.angle_beta   90.00
_cell.angle_gamma   90.00
#
_symmetry.space_group_name_H-M   'P 1'
#
loop_
_entity.id
_entity.type
_entity.pdbx_description
1 polymer ?
#
loop_
_entity_poly.entity_id
_entity_poly.type
_entity_poly.pdbx_seq_one_letter_code
_entity_poly.pdbx_strand_id
1 'polypeptide(L)'
;MTLQVLQYIGCVLTALVGVYAMLKPKSTVGFTGLAPEGTRGITEIRVVFGMFFIVLGLFPIIVNNPIAFQMLGYGYLLVGIARIIYIFVDKSSNTSNWQSVVFELVFGTILIL
;
A
#
# COMPACT_ATOMS: atom_id res chain seq x y z
N MET A 1 -16.78 5.65 -15.87
CA MET A 1 -17.39 5.66 -14.53
C MET A 1 -16.93 4.48 -13.67
N THR A 2 -17.00 3.28 -14.19
CA THR A 2 -16.52 2.09 -13.45
C THR A 2 -15.02 2.20 -13.10
N LEU A 3 -14.20 2.68 -14.04
CA LEU A 3 -12.78 2.86 -13.79
C LEU A 3 -12.53 3.85 -12.65
N GLN A 4 -13.24 4.98 -12.64
CA GLN A 4 -13.09 5.97 -11.59
C GLN A 4 -13.48 5.43 -10.21
N VAL A 5 -14.55 4.61 -10.16
CA VAL A 5 -14.96 3.95 -8.92
C VAL A 5 -13.87 3.02 -8.42
N LEU A 6 -13.26 2.23 -9.32
CA LEU A 6 -12.17 1.34 -8.95
C LEU A 6 -10.94 2.10 -8.47
N GLN A 7 -10.64 3.24 -9.10
CA GLN A 7 -9.54 4.11 -8.65
C GLN A 7 -9.79 4.64 -7.24
N TYR A 8 -11.00 5.06 -6.95
CA TYR A 8 -11.36 5.52 -5.60
C TYR A 8 -11.29 4.38 -4.59
N ILE A 9 -11.72 3.18 -4.96
CA ILE A 9 -11.60 2.00 -4.09
C ILE A 9 -10.13 1.76 -3.73
N GLY A 10 -9.23 1.78 -4.71
CA GLY A 10 -7.80 1.61 -4.45
C GLY A 10 -7.25 2.67 -3.50
N CYS A 11 -7.64 3.91 -3.69
CA CYS A 11 -7.23 5.02 -2.82
C CYS A 11 -7.75 4.84 -1.40
N VAL A 12 -9.04 4.50 -1.26
CA VAL A 12 -9.64 4.29 0.07
C VAL A 12 -8.99 3.12 0.79
N LEU A 13 -8.74 2.01 0.07
CA LEU A 13 -8.07 0.86 0.67
C LEU A 13 -6.66 1.23 1.14
N THR A 14 -5.93 2.02 0.37
CA THR A 14 -4.60 2.50 0.76
C THR A 14 -4.68 3.30 2.07
N ALA A 15 -5.64 4.22 2.15
CA ALA A 15 -5.84 5.02 3.36
C ALA A 15 -6.25 4.17 4.55
N LEU A 16 -7.08 3.16 4.33
CA LEU A 16 -7.54 2.27 5.40
C LEU A 16 -6.40 1.40 5.96
N VAL A 17 -5.50 0.94 5.08
CA VAL A 17 -4.29 0.25 5.53
C VAL A 17 -3.47 1.17 6.44
N GLY A 18 -3.36 2.45 6.07
CA GLY A 18 -2.68 3.43 6.89
C GLY A 18 -3.34 3.64 8.26
N VAL A 19 -4.66 3.74 8.28
CA VAL A 19 -5.41 3.87 9.55
C VAL A 19 -5.17 2.65 10.44
N TYR A 20 -5.24 1.46 9.85
CA TYR A 20 -5.01 0.22 10.60
C TYR A 20 -3.60 0.18 11.19
N ALA A 21 -2.59 0.52 10.40
CA ALA A 21 -1.20 0.55 10.87
C ALA A 21 -1.00 1.59 11.98
N MET A 22 -1.67 2.72 11.88
CA MET A 22 -1.58 3.78 12.89
C MET A 22 -2.20 3.36 14.22
N LEU A 23 -3.38 2.71 14.15
CA LEU A 23 -4.13 2.34 15.36
C LEU A 23 -3.63 1.03 15.97
N LYS A 24 -3.17 0.09 15.15
CA LYS A 24 -2.72 -1.24 15.58
C LYS A 24 -1.37 -1.59 14.98
N PRO A 25 -0.30 -0.87 15.34
CA PRO A 25 1.00 -1.07 14.69
C PRO A 25 1.58 -2.47 14.88
N LYS A 26 1.30 -3.12 16.01
CA LYS A 26 1.80 -4.47 16.27
C LYS A 26 1.08 -5.53 15.44
N SER A 27 -0.11 -5.22 14.94
CA SER A 27 -0.90 -6.17 14.14
C SER A 27 -0.50 -6.18 12.67
N THR A 28 0.36 -5.26 12.23
CA THR A 28 0.82 -5.23 10.83
C THR A 28 1.62 -6.48 10.46
N VAL A 29 2.19 -7.18 11.43
CA VAL A 29 2.95 -8.41 11.17
C VAL A 29 2.10 -9.46 10.47
N GLY A 30 0.80 -9.48 10.73
CA GLY A 30 -0.10 -10.49 10.15
C GLY A 30 -0.20 -10.43 8.64
N PHE A 31 -0.09 -9.23 8.04
CA PHE A 31 -0.20 -9.09 6.59
C PHE A 31 1.07 -8.58 5.90
N THR A 32 2.04 -8.07 6.65
CA THR A 32 3.29 -7.57 6.07
C THR A 32 4.52 -8.37 6.47
N GLY A 33 4.43 -9.14 7.55
CA GLY A 33 5.61 -9.78 8.12
C GLY A 33 6.51 -8.84 8.91
N LEU A 34 6.16 -7.54 9.00
CA LEU A 34 6.93 -6.56 9.75
C LEU A 34 6.38 -6.42 11.16
N ALA A 35 7.26 -6.58 12.15
CA ALA A 35 6.91 -6.35 13.55
C ALA A 35 7.76 -5.22 14.11
N PRO A 36 7.17 -4.33 14.92
CA PRO A 36 7.94 -3.25 15.52
C PRO A 36 8.87 -3.82 16.60
N GLU A 37 10.10 -3.32 16.62
CA GLU A 37 11.08 -3.63 17.64
C GLU A 37 11.20 -2.44 18.58
N GLY A 38 10.66 -2.57 19.80
CA GLY A 38 10.65 -1.48 20.77
C GLY A 38 9.71 -0.33 20.40
N THR A 39 9.69 0.70 21.23
CA THR A 39 8.78 1.84 21.06
C THR A 39 9.15 2.70 19.85
N ARG A 40 10.44 2.76 19.50
CA ARG A 40 10.90 3.46 18.29
C ARG A 40 10.27 2.84 17.05
N GLY A 41 10.23 1.51 16.98
CA GLY A 41 9.62 0.80 15.87
C GLY A 41 8.11 1.00 15.79
N ILE A 42 7.44 1.09 16.95
CA ILE A 42 6.00 1.37 17.00
C ILE A 42 5.72 2.74 16.38
N THR A 43 6.48 3.76 16.76
CA THR A 43 6.32 5.11 16.20
C THR A 43 6.57 5.09 14.69
N GLU A 44 7.59 4.39 14.23
CA GLU A 44 7.92 4.31 12.80
C GLU A 44 6.76 3.74 11.99
N ILE A 45 6.16 2.65 12.46
CA ILE A 45 5.02 2.05 11.77
C ILE A 45 3.83 3.01 11.74
N ARG A 46 3.54 3.68 12.86
CA ARG A 46 2.43 4.62 12.94
C ARG A 46 2.59 5.79 11.96
N VAL A 47 3.79 6.34 11.82
CA VAL A 47 3.98 7.53 10.98
C VAL A 47 4.23 7.16 9.53
N VAL A 48 5.04 6.15 9.24
CA VAL A 48 5.38 5.79 7.86
C VAL A 48 4.29 4.92 7.23
N PHE A 49 3.93 3.79 7.84
CA PHE A 49 2.84 2.98 7.32
C PHE A 49 1.47 3.58 7.62
N GLY A 50 1.34 4.32 8.72
CA GLY A 50 0.08 4.93 9.10
C GLY A 50 -0.19 6.20 8.33
N MET A 51 0.36 7.32 8.80
CA MET A 51 0.03 8.64 8.27
C MET A 51 0.40 8.79 6.80
N PHE A 52 1.57 8.29 6.38
CA PHE A 52 1.98 8.45 4.98
C PHE A 52 1.03 7.73 4.04
N PHE A 53 0.58 6.52 4.40
CA PHE A 53 -0.39 5.78 3.59
C PHE A 53 -1.75 6.45 3.57
N ILE A 54 -2.16 7.07 4.67
CA ILE A 54 -3.40 7.86 4.69
C ILE A 54 -3.31 8.99 3.66
N VAL A 55 -2.21 9.71 3.64
CA VAL A 55 -2.01 10.80 2.67
C VAL A 55 -1.97 10.26 1.25
N LEU A 56 -1.23 9.17 1.01
CA LEU A 56 -1.16 8.57 -0.33
C LEU A 56 -2.52 8.17 -0.86
N GLY A 57 -3.40 7.68 0.01
CA GLY A 57 -4.75 7.28 -0.40
C GLY A 57 -5.72 8.45 -0.54
N LEU A 58 -5.69 9.40 0.38
CA LEU A 58 -6.66 10.50 0.39
C LEU A 58 -6.31 11.61 -0.58
N PHE A 59 -5.05 11.91 -0.80
CA PHE A 59 -4.64 13.06 -1.61
C PHE A 59 -5.20 12.99 -3.02
N PRO A 60 -5.12 11.87 -3.74
CA PRO A 60 -5.69 11.81 -5.10
C PRO A 60 -7.18 12.12 -5.11
N ILE A 61 -7.92 11.67 -4.10
CA ILE A 61 -9.37 11.92 -4.00
C ILE A 61 -9.64 13.40 -3.75
N ILE A 62 -8.86 14.01 -2.84
CA ILE A 62 -9.06 15.40 -2.44
C ILE A 62 -8.77 16.34 -3.59
N VAL A 63 -7.64 16.17 -4.29
CA VAL A 63 -7.28 17.06 -5.40
C VAL A 63 -8.00 16.70 -6.69
N ASN A 64 -8.48 15.48 -6.79
CA ASN A 64 -9.22 14.97 -7.96
C ASN A 64 -8.47 15.27 -9.27
N ASN A 65 -7.18 14.96 -9.29
CA ASN A 65 -6.32 15.21 -10.44
C ASN A 65 -5.72 13.88 -10.93
N PRO A 66 -5.79 13.57 -12.23
CA PRO A 66 -5.27 12.32 -12.76
C PRO A 66 -3.80 12.04 -12.41
N ILE A 67 -2.98 13.08 -12.32
CA ILE A 67 -1.56 12.92 -12.00
C ILE A 67 -1.38 12.33 -10.61
N ALA A 68 -2.21 12.74 -9.64
CA ALA A 68 -2.13 12.20 -8.29
C ALA A 68 -2.48 10.71 -8.25
N PHE A 69 -3.50 10.28 -8.99
CA PHE A 69 -3.84 8.87 -9.12
C PHE A 69 -2.70 8.10 -9.79
N GLN A 70 -2.10 8.67 -10.83
CA GLN A 70 -0.99 8.04 -11.55
C GLN A 70 0.23 7.89 -10.65
N MET A 71 0.54 8.88 -9.84
CA MET A 71 1.66 8.79 -8.91
C MET A 71 1.51 7.60 -7.96
N LEU A 72 0.34 7.44 -7.37
CA LEU A 72 0.06 6.30 -6.51
C LEU A 72 0.11 5.00 -7.31
N GLY A 73 -0.43 4.99 -8.53
CA GLY A 73 -0.45 3.82 -9.39
C GLY A 73 0.95 3.35 -9.77
N TYR A 74 1.82 4.24 -10.19
CA TYR A 74 3.20 3.89 -10.50
C TYR A 74 3.94 3.41 -9.25
N GLY A 75 3.65 4.00 -8.10
CA GLY A 75 4.18 3.50 -6.83
C GLY A 75 3.82 2.04 -6.61
N TYR A 76 2.55 1.69 -6.76
CA TYR A 76 2.10 0.31 -6.62
C TYR A 76 2.74 -0.62 -7.65
N LEU A 77 2.79 -0.21 -8.93
CA LEU A 77 3.37 -1.05 -9.97
C LEU A 77 4.84 -1.35 -9.71
N LEU A 78 5.61 -0.33 -9.35
CA LEU A 78 7.03 -0.52 -9.09
C LEU A 78 7.29 -1.32 -7.81
N VAL A 79 6.49 -1.11 -6.77
CA VAL A 79 6.55 -1.93 -5.57
C VAL A 79 6.23 -3.39 -5.91
N GLY A 80 5.19 -3.62 -6.72
CA GLY A 80 4.82 -4.98 -7.13
C GLY A 80 5.93 -5.68 -7.90
N ILE A 81 6.57 -4.98 -8.83
CA ILE A 81 7.69 -5.53 -9.60
C ILE A 81 8.87 -5.83 -8.67
N ALA A 82 9.22 -4.89 -7.81
CA ALA A 82 10.30 -5.09 -6.85
C ALA A 82 10.00 -6.25 -5.90
N ARG A 83 8.75 -6.37 -5.47
CA ARG A 83 8.34 -7.46 -4.58
C ARG A 83 8.54 -8.82 -5.25
N ILE A 84 8.17 -8.95 -6.52
CA ILE A 84 8.39 -10.20 -7.27
C ILE A 84 9.88 -10.56 -7.26
N ILE A 85 10.74 -9.61 -7.57
CA ILE A 85 12.19 -9.83 -7.60
C ILE A 85 12.67 -10.31 -6.23
N TYR A 86 12.28 -9.62 -5.16
CA TYR A 86 12.78 -9.93 -3.83
C TYR A 86 12.13 -11.16 -3.20
N ILE A 87 10.93 -11.56 -3.64
CA ILE A 87 10.38 -12.86 -3.24
C ILE A 87 11.36 -13.98 -3.60
N PHE A 88 11.96 -13.92 -4.79
CA PHE A 88 12.93 -14.92 -5.21
C PHE A 88 14.30 -14.72 -4.55
N VAL A 89 14.77 -13.48 -4.43
CA VAL A 89 16.07 -13.19 -3.79
C VAL A 89 16.07 -13.60 -2.33
N ASP A 90 15.00 -13.26 -1.60
CA ASP A 90 14.91 -13.50 -0.15
C ASP A 90 14.29 -14.85 0.18
N LYS A 91 13.88 -15.61 -0.85
CA LYS A 91 13.20 -16.91 -0.66
C LYS A 91 11.97 -16.76 0.23
N SER A 92 11.17 -15.72 -0.01
CA SER A 92 10.00 -15.38 0.79
C SER A 92 8.69 -15.66 0.05
N SER A 93 8.66 -16.70 -0.79
CA SER A 93 7.45 -17.10 -1.49
C SER A 93 6.43 -17.65 -0.49
N ASN A 94 5.39 -16.87 -0.23
CA ASN A 94 4.27 -17.29 0.60
C ASN A 94 2.99 -16.60 0.12
N THR A 95 1.86 -17.09 0.61
CA THR A 95 0.56 -16.61 0.16
C THR A 95 0.40 -15.10 0.37
N SER A 96 0.79 -14.59 1.54
CA SER A 96 0.66 -13.17 1.86
C SER A 96 1.44 -12.30 0.89
N ASN A 97 2.68 -12.67 0.58
CA ASN A 97 3.50 -11.91 -0.35
C ASN A 97 2.90 -11.89 -1.77
N TRP A 98 2.41 -13.04 -2.25
CA TRP A 98 1.80 -13.10 -3.56
C TRP A 98 0.46 -12.36 -3.63
N GLN A 99 -0.32 -12.35 -2.55
CA GLN A 99 -1.53 -11.54 -2.49
C GLN A 99 -1.19 -10.05 -2.61
N SER A 100 -0.11 -9.60 -1.99
CA SER A 100 0.35 -8.22 -2.11
C SER A 100 0.76 -7.90 -3.54
N VAL A 101 1.45 -8.82 -4.23
CA VAL A 101 1.80 -8.64 -5.65
C VAL A 101 0.56 -8.43 -6.50
N VAL A 102 -0.45 -9.28 -6.33
CA VAL A 102 -1.69 -9.17 -7.11
C VAL A 102 -2.36 -7.82 -6.86
N PHE A 103 -2.51 -7.42 -5.61
CA PHE A 103 -3.11 -6.14 -5.26
C PHE A 103 -2.33 -4.99 -5.89
N GLU A 104 -1.01 -5.00 -5.77
CA GLU A 104 -0.15 -3.91 -6.25
C GLU A 104 -0.20 -3.78 -7.77
N LEU A 105 -0.15 -4.90 -8.50
CA LEU A 105 -0.19 -4.85 -9.95
C LEU A 105 -1.57 -4.49 -10.47
N VAL A 106 -2.62 -5.03 -9.86
CA VAL A 106 -4.00 -4.74 -10.29
C VAL A 106 -4.36 -3.28 -10.03
N PHE A 107 -4.23 -2.81 -8.80
CA PHE A 107 -4.59 -1.44 -8.48
C PHE A 107 -3.60 -0.43 -9.04
N GLY A 108 -2.32 -0.80 -9.16
CA GLY A 108 -1.36 0.05 -9.85
C GLY A 108 -1.78 0.31 -11.29
N THR A 109 -2.19 -0.72 -12.01
CA THR A 109 -2.66 -0.58 -13.39
C THR A 109 -3.93 0.25 -13.45
N ILE A 110 -4.89 -0.02 -12.59
CA ILE A 110 -6.17 0.73 -12.55
C ILE A 110 -5.91 2.22 -12.31
N LEU A 111 -5.01 2.55 -11.41
CA LEU A 111 -4.75 3.94 -11.02
C LEU A 111 -4.05 4.75 -12.11
N ILE A 112 -3.28 4.11 -13.00
CA ILE A 112 -2.61 4.84 -14.08
C ILE A 112 -3.48 4.99 -15.33
N LEU A 113 -4.55 4.23 -15.43
CA LEU A 113 -5.47 4.35 -16.57
C LEU A 113 -6.30 5.62 -16.46
#